data_d1a323a6642b49a6b14a1b3504fa6231
#
_entry.id   d1a323a6642b49a6b14a1b3504fa6231
#
_cell.length_a   1.000
_cell.length_b   1.000
_cell.length_c   1.000
_cell.angle_alpha   90.00
_cell.angle_beta   90.00
_cell.angle_gamma   90.00
#
_symmetry.space_group_name_H-M   'P 1'
#
loop_
_entity.id
_entity.type
_entity.pdbx_description
1 polymer ?
#
loop_
_entity_poly.entity_id
_entity_poly.type
_entity_poly.pdbx_seq_one_letter_code
_entity_poly.pdbx_strand_id
1 'polypeptide(L)'
;MAATKVLVVDDDLNIQRVLVFTLKQEGFEVHVASDGQAGVEMAASVEPDLVLMDVAMPKLDGYAATQAIRAAEETGRHVPIIMLTAEADVEQRVRGLRAGADDDIVKPFHPLELIARIKALLARSGRGQAPKPGTETQTLGRLCCFYGAKGGVGTTTMAINTAIALASRLKRGTALLDANLQFGDMRVFLDLGLDSSSIVNAISEPDLDADLLRKLMVSHHSGIELLLAPPNPESADLVAERQRTDPRTLSNILALMRRAYDYTIVDMAKQIDDFNLQLFDEADMIFVVMTADLSCLKNVRLVLETMDSLGYERAKVQLVLNRSNAYTGINVDNAESALGRKIDYEVINEYRGAISALNSGEPFMWSRPDGPLGQSVSKFARELDAMLALELATT
;
A
#
# COMPACT_ATOMS: atom_id res chain seq x y z
N MET A 1 -7.74 -22.80 -21.71
CA MET A 1 -7.57 -21.34 -21.64
C MET A 1 -6.46 -20.95 -22.59
N ALA A 2 -6.55 -19.83 -23.32
CA ALA A 2 -5.44 -19.35 -24.13
C ALA A 2 -4.26 -19.03 -23.22
N ALA A 3 -3.02 -19.27 -23.69
CA ALA A 3 -1.81 -18.93 -22.94
C ALA A 3 -1.69 -17.40 -22.85
N THR A 4 -1.30 -16.88 -21.70
CA THR A 4 -1.06 -15.43 -21.49
C THR A 4 0.17 -15.01 -22.28
N LYS A 5 0.02 -13.99 -23.14
CA LYS A 5 1.07 -13.50 -24.04
C LYS A 5 1.87 -12.39 -23.39
N VAL A 6 3.18 -12.54 -23.32
CA VAL A 6 4.11 -11.53 -22.83
C VAL A 6 5.04 -11.10 -23.95
N LEU A 7 5.09 -9.80 -24.24
CA LEU A 7 6.03 -9.21 -25.19
C LEU A 7 7.26 -8.69 -24.43
N VAL A 8 8.44 -9.16 -24.83
CA VAL A 8 9.74 -8.71 -24.30
C VAL A 8 10.39 -7.82 -25.36
N VAL A 9 10.70 -6.58 -25.01
CA VAL A 9 11.37 -5.60 -25.86
C VAL A 9 12.69 -5.19 -25.18
N ASP A 10 13.80 -5.68 -25.70
CA ASP A 10 15.14 -5.45 -25.15
C ASP A 10 16.16 -5.67 -26.28
N ASP A 11 17.21 -4.88 -26.38
CA ASP A 11 18.22 -5.02 -27.42
C ASP A 11 19.36 -6.00 -27.05
N ASP A 12 19.49 -6.35 -25.76
CA ASP A 12 20.45 -7.35 -25.29
C ASP A 12 19.93 -8.78 -25.43
N LEU A 13 20.53 -9.53 -26.36
CA LEU A 13 20.19 -10.93 -26.62
C LEU A 13 20.36 -11.85 -25.40
N ASN A 14 21.22 -11.51 -24.44
CA ASN A 14 21.42 -12.34 -23.24
C ASN A 14 20.26 -12.11 -22.27
N ILE A 15 19.85 -10.86 -22.10
CA ILE A 15 18.68 -10.51 -21.28
C ILE A 15 17.42 -11.12 -21.87
N GLN A 16 17.21 -10.99 -23.20
CA GLN A 16 16.10 -11.65 -23.88
C GLN A 16 16.05 -13.15 -23.61
N ARG A 17 17.19 -13.87 -23.71
CA ARG A 17 17.24 -15.32 -23.47
C ARG A 17 16.86 -15.69 -22.04
N VAL A 18 17.36 -14.94 -21.05
CA VAL A 18 17.03 -15.14 -19.63
C VAL A 18 15.53 -14.91 -19.40
N LEU A 19 14.97 -13.80 -19.90
CA LEU A 19 13.57 -13.48 -19.79
C LEU A 19 12.67 -14.53 -20.45
N VAL A 20 12.99 -14.91 -21.70
CA VAL A 20 12.24 -15.94 -22.42
C VAL A 20 12.25 -17.28 -21.69
N PHE A 21 13.42 -17.69 -21.15
CA PHE A 21 13.53 -18.94 -20.41
C PHE A 21 12.67 -18.89 -19.12
N THR A 22 12.80 -17.81 -18.35
CA THR A 22 12.09 -17.63 -17.08
C THR A 22 10.57 -17.58 -17.29
N LEU A 23 10.11 -16.81 -18.27
CA LEU A 23 8.68 -16.65 -18.55
C LEU A 23 8.06 -17.94 -19.12
N LYS A 24 8.75 -18.67 -19.98
CA LYS A 24 8.26 -19.96 -20.50
C LYS A 24 8.15 -21.04 -19.41
N GLN A 25 9.02 -21.04 -18.41
CA GLN A 25 8.90 -21.94 -17.26
C GLN A 25 7.63 -21.68 -16.43
N GLU A 26 7.15 -20.43 -16.42
CA GLU A 26 5.92 -20.04 -15.74
C GLU A 26 4.66 -20.20 -16.62
N GLY A 27 4.81 -20.75 -17.83
CA GLY A 27 3.69 -21.07 -18.72
C GLY A 27 3.21 -19.91 -19.61
N PHE A 28 4.00 -18.82 -19.72
CA PHE A 28 3.69 -17.69 -20.61
C PHE A 28 4.05 -18.00 -22.06
N GLU A 29 3.26 -17.48 -23.00
CA GLU A 29 3.61 -17.36 -24.40
C GLU A 29 4.45 -16.10 -24.60
N VAL A 30 5.69 -16.23 -25.08
CA VAL A 30 6.65 -15.12 -25.10
C VAL A 30 6.98 -14.71 -26.53
N HIS A 31 6.77 -13.43 -26.85
CA HIS A 31 7.18 -12.76 -28.06
C HIS A 31 8.35 -11.82 -27.76
N VAL A 32 9.25 -11.60 -28.74
CA VAL A 32 10.47 -10.83 -28.51
C VAL A 32 10.68 -9.82 -29.63
N ALA A 33 10.97 -8.57 -29.25
CA ALA A 33 11.41 -7.51 -30.16
C ALA A 33 12.80 -7.00 -29.73
N SER A 34 13.63 -6.58 -30.66
CA SER A 34 15.03 -6.19 -30.43
C SER A 34 15.25 -4.67 -30.37
N ASP A 35 14.22 -3.86 -30.52
CA ASP A 35 14.24 -2.41 -30.39
C ASP A 35 12.83 -1.87 -30.19
N GLY A 36 12.73 -0.60 -29.78
CA GLY A 36 11.44 0.03 -29.45
C GLY A 36 10.48 0.11 -30.63
N GLN A 37 10.99 0.33 -31.85
CA GLN A 37 10.15 0.39 -33.05
C GLN A 37 9.51 -0.97 -33.33
N ALA A 38 10.31 -2.03 -33.32
CA ALA A 38 9.82 -3.40 -33.47
C ALA A 38 8.86 -3.79 -32.34
N GLY A 39 9.10 -3.29 -31.11
CA GLY A 39 8.22 -3.45 -29.96
C GLY A 39 6.83 -2.88 -30.18
N VAL A 40 6.73 -1.65 -30.69
CA VAL A 40 5.44 -1.00 -31.01
C VAL A 40 4.68 -1.77 -32.09
N GLU A 41 5.35 -2.15 -33.19
CA GLU A 41 4.75 -2.90 -34.27
C GLU A 41 4.25 -4.28 -33.81
N MET A 42 5.04 -4.96 -32.99
CA MET A 42 4.67 -6.26 -32.41
C MET A 42 3.55 -6.17 -31.38
N ALA A 43 3.51 -5.12 -30.56
CA ALA A 43 2.42 -4.89 -29.63
C ALA A 43 1.07 -4.77 -30.35
N ALA A 44 1.05 -4.09 -31.51
CA ALA A 44 -0.15 -3.96 -32.33
C ALA A 44 -0.57 -5.27 -33.03
N SER A 45 0.41 -6.10 -33.47
CA SER A 45 0.11 -7.32 -34.25
C SER A 45 -0.18 -8.55 -33.37
N VAL A 46 0.52 -8.70 -32.23
CA VAL A 46 0.42 -9.85 -31.30
C VAL A 46 -0.69 -9.67 -30.29
N GLU A 47 -1.01 -8.41 -29.98
CA GLU A 47 -1.93 -8.04 -28.90
C GLU A 47 -1.55 -8.72 -27.57
N PRO A 48 -0.37 -8.40 -26.98
CA PRO A 48 0.09 -9.03 -25.76
C PRO A 48 -0.79 -8.67 -24.56
N ASP A 49 -0.77 -9.52 -23.53
CA ASP A 49 -1.43 -9.28 -22.24
C ASP A 49 -0.53 -8.44 -21.30
N LEU A 50 0.79 -8.39 -21.57
CA LEU A 50 1.78 -7.59 -20.82
C LEU A 50 3.02 -7.34 -21.68
N VAL A 51 3.65 -6.16 -21.50
CA VAL A 51 4.91 -5.79 -22.17
C VAL A 51 6.00 -5.59 -21.12
N LEU A 52 7.17 -6.21 -21.34
CA LEU A 52 8.43 -5.87 -20.68
C LEU A 52 9.23 -5.00 -21.64
N MET A 53 9.55 -3.76 -21.24
CA MET A 53 10.15 -2.75 -22.11
C MET A 53 11.48 -2.27 -21.55
N ASP A 54 12.58 -2.55 -22.21
CA ASP A 54 13.85 -1.92 -21.85
C ASP A 54 13.83 -0.41 -22.13
N VAL A 55 14.50 0.35 -21.28
CA VAL A 55 14.59 1.81 -21.40
C VAL A 55 15.59 2.21 -22.47
N ALA A 56 16.79 1.62 -22.43
CA ALA A 56 17.95 2.04 -23.24
C ALA A 56 18.10 1.21 -24.50
N MET A 57 17.34 1.53 -25.54
CA MET A 57 17.38 0.80 -26.81
C MET A 57 17.70 1.71 -28.01
N PRO A 58 18.31 1.16 -29.07
CA PRO A 58 18.54 1.87 -30.33
C PRO A 58 17.23 2.19 -31.07
N LYS A 59 17.26 3.15 -31.98
CA LYS A 59 16.17 3.66 -32.84
C LYS A 59 15.07 4.38 -32.06
N LEU A 60 14.35 3.70 -31.19
CA LEU A 60 13.28 4.24 -30.35
C LEU A 60 13.53 3.79 -28.92
N ASP A 61 13.72 4.74 -27.97
CA ASP A 61 13.90 4.40 -26.56
C ASP A 61 12.60 3.85 -25.95
N GLY A 62 12.71 3.18 -24.79
CA GLY A 62 11.57 2.56 -24.14
C GLY A 62 10.48 3.54 -23.69
N TYR A 63 10.85 4.78 -23.39
CA TYR A 63 9.86 5.83 -23.04
C TYR A 63 9.01 6.21 -24.27
N ALA A 64 9.66 6.49 -25.39
CA ALA A 64 8.97 6.84 -26.62
C ALA A 64 8.16 5.65 -27.17
N ALA A 65 8.67 4.42 -27.07
CA ALA A 65 7.94 3.20 -27.44
C ALA A 65 6.68 3.02 -26.57
N THR A 66 6.79 3.22 -25.26
CA THR A 66 5.66 3.18 -24.33
C THR A 66 4.59 4.21 -24.69
N GLN A 67 4.98 5.47 -24.95
CA GLN A 67 4.05 6.51 -25.39
C GLN A 67 3.35 6.15 -26.72
N ALA A 68 4.08 5.57 -27.67
CA ALA A 68 3.52 5.14 -28.95
C ALA A 68 2.50 4.00 -28.76
N ILE A 69 2.78 3.01 -27.90
CA ILE A 69 1.84 1.95 -27.56
C ILE A 69 0.58 2.55 -26.93
N ARG A 70 0.72 3.46 -25.95
CA ARG A 70 -0.41 4.14 -25.30
C ARG A 70 -1.27 4.96 -26.25
N ALA A 71 -0.63 5.66 -27.20
CA ALA A 71 -1.34 6.43 -28.23
C ALA A 71 -2.13 5.55 -29.21
N ALA A 72 -1.72 4.29 -29.39
CA ALA A 72 -2.37 3.33 -30.26
C ALA A 72 -3.43 2.46 -29.56
N GLU A 73 -3.54 2.52 -28.22
CA GLU A 73 -4.53 1.77 -27.46
C GLU A 73 -5.96 2.21 -27.81
N GLU A 74 -6.81 1.24 -28.11
CA GLU A 74 -8.24 1.50 -28.31
C GLU A 74 -8.94 1.78 -26.97
N THR A 75 -10.03 2.55 -27.02
CA THR A 75 -10.79 2.90 -25.82
C THR A 75 -11.30 1.64 -25.10
N GLY A 76 -10.79 1.39 -23.90
CA GLY A 76 -11.19 0.27 -23.05
C GLY A 76 -10.21 -0.91 -23.01
N ARG A 77 -9.07 -0.82 -23.71
CA ARG A 77 -7.98 -1.79 -23.60
C ARG A 77 -6.73 -1.10 -23.08
N HIS A 78 -6.21 -1.56 -21.95
CA HIS A 78 -4.95 -1.11 -21.39
C HIS A 78 -4.03 -2.31 -21.19
N VAL A 79 -2.91 -2.33 -21.92
CA VAL A 79 -1.91 -3.39 -21.84
C VAL A 79 -0.86 -2.99 -20.80
N PRO A 80 -0.69 -3.72 -19.67
CA PRO A 80 0.33 -3.37 -18.69
C PRO A 80 1.73 -3.38 -19.29
N ILE A 81 2.53 -2.35 -18.94
CA ILE A 81 3.92 -2.17 -19.39
C ILE A 81 4.82 -2.06 -18.17
N ILE A 82 5.80 -2.97 -18.04
CA ILE A 82 6.86 -2.90 -17.05
C ILE A 82 8.13 -2.38 -17.72
N MET A 83 8.68 -1.27 -17.23
CA MET A 83 9.97 -0.76 -17.69
C MET A 83 11.11 -1.54 -17.05
N LEU A 84 12.11 -1.93 -17.83
CA LEU A 84 13.36 -2.52 -17.36
C LEU A 84 14.44 -1.43 -17.40
N THR A 85 14.89 -0.94 -16.26
CA THR A 85 15.82 0.19 -16.17
C THR A 85 17.18 -0.23 -15.60
N ALA A 86 18.27 0.37 -16.07
CA ALA A 86 19.62 0.17 -15.51
C ALA A 86 19.91 1.04 -14.28
N GLU A 87 19.10 2.06 -14.02
CA GLU A 87 19.32 3.03 -12.97
C GLU A 87 18.12 3.07 -11.99
N ALA A 88 18.45 3.10 -10.70
CA ALA A 88 17.50 3.25 -9.61
C ALA A 88 17.10 4.72 -9.34
N ASP A 89 17.38 5.65 -10.28
CA ASP A 89 17.14 7.06 -10.09
C ASP A 89 15.66 7.41 -10.15
N VAL A 90 15.20 8.16 -9.15
CA VAL A 90 13.82 8.60 -8.98
C VAL A 90 13.31 9.41 -10.19
N GLU A 91 14.18 10.26 -10.80
CA GLU A 91 13.80 11.07 -11.96
C GLU A 91 13.46 10.18 -13.18
N GLN A 92 14.21 9.11 -13.40
CA GLN A 92 13.97 8.18 -14.50
C GLN A 92 12.70 7.35 -14.27
N ARG A 93 12.43 6.97 -13.03
CA ARG A 93 11.18 6.33 -12.62
C ARG A 93 9.96 7.18 -12.92
N VAL A 94 9.98 8.44 -12.47
CA VAL A 94 8.91 9.42 -12.76
C VAL A 94 8.73 9.61 -14.26
N ARG A 95 9.83 9.63 -15.03
CA ARG A 95 9.79 9.73 -16.50
C ARG A 95 9.10 8.50 -17.12
N GLY A 96 9.39 7.29 -16.64
CA GLY A 96 8.74 6.04 -17.09
C GLY A 96 7.23 6.07 -16.84
N LEU A 97 6.85 6.45 -15.64
CA LEU A 97 5.44 6.58 -15.25
C LEU A 97 4.70 7.63 -16.10
N ARG A 98 5.33 8.80 -16.36
CA ARG A 98 4.77 9.82 -17.26
C ARG A 98 4.67 9.35 -18.72
N ALA A 99 5.55 8.46 -19.14
CA ALA A 99 5.44 7.83 -20.46
C ALA A 99 4.27 6.85 -20.57
N GLY A 100 3.67 6.47 -19.44
CA GLY A 100 2.52 5.57 -19.37
C GLY A 100 2.86 4.14 -18.97
N ALA A 101 4.05 3.88 -18.42
CA ALA A 101 4.37 2.58 -17.81
C ALA A 101 3.54 2.31 -16.56
N ASP A 102 3.27 1.05 -16.25
CA ASP A 102 2.49 0.61 -15.09
C ASP A 102 3.38 0.19 -13.91
N ASP A 103 4.63 -0.20 -14.19
CA ASP A 103 5.63 -0.55 -13.18
C ASP A 103 7.04 -0.41 -13.77
N ASP A 104 8.06 -0.46 -12.89
CA ASP A 104 9.47 -0.48 -13.29
C ASP A 104 10.24 -1.53 -12.47
N ILE A 105 11.27 -2.11 -13.10
CA ILE A 105 12.19 -3.05 -12.46
C ILE A 105 13.62 -2.64 -12.79
N VAL A 106 14.44 -2.51 -11.75
CA VAL A 106 15.86 -2.15 -11.91
C VAL A 106 16.69 -3.39 -12.25
N LYS A 107 17.52 -3.29 -13.29
CA LYS A 107 18.51 -4.32 -13.66
C LYS A 107 19.78 -4.16 -12.78
N PRO A 108 20.37 -5.27 -12.25
CA PRO A 108 19.93 -6.66 -12.38
C PRO A 108 18.78 -7.00 -11.42
N PHE A 109 17.78 -7.71 -11.90
CA PHE A 109 16.60 -8.12 -11.11
C PHE A 109 16.62 -9.62 -10.79
N HIS A 110 15.95 -9.99 -9.70
CA HIS A 110 15.75 -11.39 -9.36
C HIS A 110 14.56 -11.99 -10.16
N PRO A 111 14.69 -13.19 -10.76
CA PRO A 111 13.59 -13.80 -11.52
C PRO A 111 12.27 -13.90 -10.78
N LEU A 112 12.29 -14.22 -9.47
CA LEU A 112 11.08 -14.30 -8.65
C LEU A 112 10.39 -12.95 -8.49
N GLU A 113 11.13 -11.85 -8.39
CA GLU A 113 10.58 -10.49 -8.33
C GLU A 113 9.85 -10.16 -9.63
N LEU A 114 10.50 -10.38 -10.78
CA LEU A 114 9.90 -10.16 -12.09
C LEU A 114 8.59 -10.92 -12.25
N ILE A 115 8.58 -12.22 -11.92
CA ILE A 115 7.37 -13.05 -12.04
C ILE A 115 6.25 -12.59 -11.09
N ALA A 116 6.59 -12.19 -9.87
CA ALA A 116 5.61 -11.67 -8.91
C ALA A 116 4.92 -10.40 -9.43
N ARG A 117 5.69 -9.45 -9.99
CA ARG A 117 5.17 -8.19 -10.57
C ARG A 117 4.31 -8.44 -11.81
N ILE A 118 4.76 -9.32 -12.71
CA ILE A 118 3.98 -9.71 -13.89
C ILE A 118 2.62 -10.28 -13.46
N LYS A 119 2.61 -11.25 -12.53
CA LYS A 119 1.37 -11.87 -12.05
C LYS A 119 0.44 -10.87 -11.36
N ALA A 120 0.99 -9.92 -10.61
CA ALA A 120 0.23 -8.86 -9.96
C ALA A 120 -0.44 -7.94 -10.98
N LEU A 121 0.27 -7.50 -12.03
CA LEU A 121 -0.28 -6.65 -13.08
C LEU A 121 -1.34 -7.39 -13.92
N LEU A 122 -1.07 -8.64 -14.32
CA LEU A 122 -2.04 -9.47 -15.06
C LEU A 122 -3.31 -9.74 -14.24
N ALA A 123 -3.20 -9.95 -12.94
CA ALA A 123 -4.38 -10.10 -12.07
C ALA A 123 -5.23 -8.83 -11.99
N ARG A 124 -4.61 -7.65 -12.14
CA ARG A 124 -5.30 -6.35 -12.22
C ARG A 124 -5.97 -6.16 -13.58
N SER A 125 -5.31 -6.49 -14.67
CA SER A 125 -5.84 -6.38 -16.05
C SER A 125 -7.00 -7.36 -16.30
N GLY A 126 -6.96 -8.58 -15.74
CA GLY A 126 -8.03 -9.57 -15.84
C GLY A 126 -9.28 -9.26 -15.02
N ARG A 127 -9.22 -8.30 -14.10
CA ARG A 127 -10.36 -7.73 -13.37
C ARG A 127 -10.88 -6.44 -14.04
N GLY A 128 -10.50 -6.27 -15.32
CA GLY A 128 -10.83 -5.10 -16.09
C GLY A 128 -12.31 -4.80 -16.09
N GLN A 129 -12.61 -3.75 -15.42
CA GLN A 129 -13.39 -2.64 -15.95
C GLN A 129 -13.00 -1.44 -15.11
N ALA A 130 -12.26 -0.49 -15.70
CA ALA A 130 -12.34 0.87 -15.22
C ALA A 130 -13.82 1.23 -15.17
N PRO A 131 -14.35 1.76 -14.05
CA PRO A 131 -15.74 2.20 -14.03
C PRO A 131 -15.89 3.28 -15.09
N LYS A 132 -16.76 3.04 -16.09
CA LYS A 132 -17.26 4.10 -17.00
C LYS A 132 -17.73 5.26 -16.15
N PRO A 133 -17.53 6.54 -16.57
CA PRO A 133 -18.12 7.67 -15.91
C PRO A 133 -19.64 7.66 -16.16
N GLY A 134 -20.32 6.95 -15.29
CA GLY A 134 -21.77 6.88 -15.17
C GLY A 134 -22.09 7.18 -13.72
N THR A 135 -22.87 8.21 -13.49
CA THR A 135 -23.48 8.68 -12.27
C THR A 135 -24.00 7.54 -11.37
N GLU A 136 -23.09 6.88 -10.66
CA GLU A 136 -23.40 6.19 -9.41
C GLU A 136 -22.62 6.90 -8.33
N THR A 137 -23.29 7.24 -7.25
CA THR A 137 -22.68 7.71 -6.00
C THR A 137 -21.64 6.68 -5.58
N GLN A 138 -20.37 6.88 -6.00
CA GLN A 138 -19.26 6.04 -5.55
C GLN A 138 -19.16 6.23 -4.03
N THR A 139 -19.56 5.22 -3.30
CA THR A 139 -19.28 5.15 -1.87
C THR A 139 -17.77 5.19 -1.68
N LEU A 140 -17.27 6.26 -1.06
CA LEU A 140 -15.85 6.40 -0.75
C LEU A 140 -15.41 5.22 0.15
N GLY A 141 -14.23 4.70 -0.10
CA GLY A 141 -13.60 3.72 0.78
C GLY A 141 -13.36 4.28 2.17
N ARG A 142 -13.18 3.41 3.14
CA ARG A 142 -13.03 3.75 4.56
C ARG A 142 -11.59 4.11 4.91
N LEU A 143 -11.42 5.21 5.64
CA LEU A 143 -10.14 5.68 6.15
C LEU A 143 -10.03 5.32 7.64
N CYS A 144 -9.11 4.41 7.98
CA CYS A 144 -8.92 3.89 9.33
C CYS A 144 -7.51 4.22 9.83
N CYS A 145 -7.41 5.06 10.85
CA CYS A 145 -6.16 5.47 11.47
C CYS A 145 -5.80 4.57 12.64
N PHE A 146 -4.57 4.05 12.66
CA PHE A 146 -3.99 3.34 13.79
C PHE A 146 -3.02 4.26 14.52
N TYR A 147 -3.30 4.55 15.78
CA TYR A 147 -2.54 5.48 16.61
C TYR A 147 -2.09 4.83 17.90
N GLY A 148 -0.84 5.03 18.29
CA GLY A 148 -0.30 4.53 19.54
C GLY A 148 0.14 5.66 20.46
N ALA A 149 -0.47 5.80 21.65
CA ALA A 149 -0.11 6.82 22.63
C ALA A 149 1.27 6.59 23.29
N LYS A 150 1.91 5.44 23.00
CA LYS A 150 3.22 5.04 23.51
C LYS A 150 3.98 4.24 22.45
N GLY A 151 5.30 4.41 22.39
CA GLY A 151 6.15 3.60 21.52
C GLY A 151 6.14 2.12 21.93
N GLY A 152 6.20 1.21 20.95
CA GLY A 152 6.31 -0.23 21.18
C GLY A 152 5.01 -0.95 21.57
N VAL A 153 3.86 -0.29 21.52
CA VAL A 153 2.54 -0.93 21.74
C VAL A 153 2.09 -1.81 20.58
N GLY A 154 2.75 -1.71 19.40
CA GLY A 154 2.50 -2.53 18.22
C GLY A 154 1.57 -1.89 17.20
N THR A 155 1.52 -0.56 17.12
CA THR A 155 0.68 0.20 16.16
C THR A 155 0.96 -0.23 14.72
N THR A 156 2.20 -0.12 14.25
CA THR A 156 2.63 -0.52 12.92
C THR A 156 2.34 -2.01 12.64
N THR A 157 2.59 -2.88 13.62
CA THR A 157 2.29 -4.32 13.50
C THR A 157 0.79 -4.54 13.29
N MET A 158 -0.06 -3.83 14.03
CA MET A 158 -1.52 -3.91 13.89
C MET A 158 -1.98 -3.36 12.54
N ALA A 159 -1.50 -2.18 12.13
CA ALA A 159 -1.86 -1.55 10.87
C ALA A 159 -1.53 -2.46 9.66
N ILE A 160 -0.29 -2.95 9.56
CA ILE A 160 0.16 -3.83 8.48
C ILE A 160 -0.66 -5.12 8.43
N ASN A 161 -0.77 -5.82 9.56
CA ASN A 161 -1.42 -7.13 9.57
C ASN A 161 -2.95 -7.01 9.41
N THR A 162 -3.57 -5.91 9.84
CA THR A 162 -4.98 -5.64 9.55
C THR A 162 -5.19 -5.37 8.06
N ALA A 163 -4.34 -4.57 7.43
CA ALA A 163 -4.41 -4.31 5.99
C ALA A 163 -4.28 -5.63 5.20
N ILE A 164 -3.31 -6.48 5.55
CA ILE A 164 -3.13 -7.80 4.92
C ILE A 164 -4.36 -8.71 5.17
N ALA A 165 -4.95 -8.69 6.36
CA ALA A 165 -6.15 -9.48 6.65
C ALA A 165 -7.34 -9.03 5.79
N LEU A 166 -7.58 -7.72 5.66
CA LEU A 166 -8.61 -7.16 4.79
C LEU A 166 -8.40 -7.58 3.33
N ALA A 167 -7.19 -7.43 2.80
CA ALA A 167 -6.87 -7.76 1.42
C ALA A 167 -6.93 -9.27 1.15
N SER A 168 -6.21 -10.08 1.96
CA SER A 168 -6.02 -11.50 1.68
C SER A 168 -7.20 -12.38 2.10
N ARG A 169 -7.82 -12.08 3.27
CA ARG A 169 -8.91 -12.90 3.84
C ARG A 169 -10.31 -12.41 3.44
N LEU A 170 -10.51 -11.09 3.41
CA LEU A 170 -11.83 -10.49 3.12
C LEU A 170 -11.94 -10.02 1.67
N LYS A 171 -10.86 -10.09 0.89
CA LYS A 171 -10.80 -9.69 -0.52
C LYS A 171 -11.21 -8.24 -0.77
N ARG A 172 -10.91 -7.37 0.19
CA ARG A 172 -11.13 -5.94 0.08
C ARG A 172 -9.93 -5.27 -0.60
N GLY A 173 -10.17 -4.37 -1.51
CA GLY A 173 -9.14 -3.46 -2.05
C GLY A 173 -8.56 -2.62 -0.92
N THR A 174 -7.29 -2.82 -0.56
CA THR A 174 -6.71 -2.22 0.65
C THR A 174 -5.42 -1.48 0.34
N ALA A 175 -5.40 -0.19 0.71
CA ALA A 175 -4.21 0.63 0.73
C ALA A 175 -3.68 0.81 2.16
N LEU A 176 -2.37 0.99 2.30
CA LEU A 176 -1.71 1.25 3.57
C LEU A 176 -0.80 2.48 3.43
N LEU A 177 -1.02 3.49 4.27
CA LEU A 177 -0.20 4.71 4.35
C LEU A 177 0.69 4.66 5.59
N ASP A 178 2.00 4.80 5.39
CA ASP A 178 2.96 5.04 6.48
C ASP A 178 3.03 6.54 6.77
N ALA A 179 2.32 6.97 7.79
CA ALA A 179 2.28 8.36 8.27
C ALA A 179 3.30 8.66 9.37
N ASN A 180 4.19 7.73 9.71
CA ASN A 180 5.34 7.97 10.57
C ASN A 180 6.50 8.54 9.74
N LEU A 181 6.39 9.82 9.37
CA LEU A 181 7.23 10.46 8.35
C LEU A 181 8.74 10.42 8.63
N GLN A 182 9.15 10.49 9.90
CA GLN A 182 10.58 10.55 10.26
C GLN A 182 11.24 9.18 10.40
N PHE A 183 10.50 8.21 10.94
CA PHE A 183 11.01 6.90 11.31
C PHE A 183 10.00 5.81 10.95
N GLY A 184 9.47 5.86 9.71
CA GLY A 184 8.57 4.84 9.20
C GLY A 184 9.28 3.50 9.00
N ASP A 185 8.75 2.46 9.63
CA ASP A 185 9.37 1.13 9.65
C ASP A 185 8.73 0.14 8.67
N MET A 186 7.70 0.55 7.90
CA MET A 186 6.97 -0.37 7.01
C MET A 186 7.87 -1.02 5.97
N ARG A 187 8.92 -0.33 5.49
CA ARG A 187 9.91 -0.90 4.57
C ARG A 187 10.57 -2.14 5.15
N VAL A 188 10.95 -2.08 6.44
CA VAL A 188 11.61 -3.18 7.15
C VAL A 188 10.63 -4.31 7.45
N PHE A 189 9.41 -3.97 7.90
CA PHE A 189 8.36 -4.95 8.21
C PHE A 189 7.89 -5.76 7.00
N LEU A 190 8.08 -5.23 5.79
CA LEU A 190 7.57 -5.81 4.54
C LEU A 190 8.69 -6.20 3.57
N ASP A 191 9.95 -6.15 4.02
CA ASP A 191 11.15 -6.45 3.20
C ASP A 191 11.15 -5.68 1.86
N LEU A 192 10.83 -4.37 1.92
CA LEU A 192 10.79 -3.52 0.73
C LEU A 192 12.11 -2.79 0.54
N GLY A 193 12.52 -2.60 -0.73
CA GLY A 193 13.73 -1.87 -1.09
C GLY A 193 13.72 -0.41 -0.63
N LEU A 194 14.89 0.13 -0.28
CA LEU A 194 15.05 1.53 0.15
C LEU A 194 14.69 2.54 -0.94
N ASP A 195 14.83 2.14 -2.20
CA ASP A 195 14.58 3.00 -3.38
C ASP A 195 13.10 3.03 -3.80
N SER A 196 12.20 2.41 -3.01
CA SER A 196 10.77 2.43 -3.29
C SER A 196 10.18 3.83 -3.17
N SER A 197 9.19 4.16 -4.00
CA SER A 197 8.45 5.43 -3.94
C SER A 197 7.85 5.68 -2.56
N SER A 198 7.64 6.94 -2.23
CA SER A 198 7.13 7.38 -0.93
C SER A 198 6.11 8.52 -1.08
N ILE A 199 5.55 8.96 0.03
CA ILE A 199 4.66 10.12 0.07
C ILE A 199 5.32 11.39 -0.49
N VAL A 200 6.65 11.50 -0.42
CA VAL A 200 7.40 12.64 -1.00
C VAL A 200 7.15 12.76 -2.50
N ASN A 201 7.11 11.63 -3.20
CA ASN A 201 6.83 11.63 -4.64
C ASN A 201 5.41 12.12 -4.92
N ALA A 202 4.42 11.67 -4.13
CA ALA A 202 3.02 12.07 -4.29
C ALA A 202 2.80 13.56 -4.01
N ILE A 203 3.41 14.12 -2.95
CA ILE A 203 3.25 15.56 -2.63
C ILE A 203 3.98 16.49 -3.60
N SER A 204 4.96 15.96 -4.33
CA SER A 204 5.74 16.74 -5.31
C SER A 204 5.04 16.88 -6.66
N GLU A 205 3.97 16.12 -6.90
CA GLU A 205 3.23 16.14 -8.15
C GLU A 205 2.09 17.18 -8.11
N PRO A 206 2.16 18.24 -8.95
CA PRO A 206 1.15 19.31 -8.94
C PRO A 206 -0.23 18.83 -9.39
N ASP A 207 -0.26 17.91 -10.36
CA ASP A 207 -1.47 17.36 -10.99
C ASP A 207 -1.64 15.90 -10.63
N LEU A 208 -1.51 15.56 -9.34
CA LEU A 208 -1.68 14.19 -8.86
C LEU A 208 -3.11 13.71 -9.09
N ASP A 209 -3.26 12.69 -9.91
CA ASP A 209 -4.51 11.98 -10.14
C ASP A 209 -4.46 10.54 -9.61
N ALA A 210 -5.58 9.82 -9.74
CA ALA A 210 -5.70 8.45 -9.21
C ALA A 210 -4.75 7.47 -9.89
N ASP A 211 -4.49 7.64 -11.18
CA ASP A 211 -3.63 6.73 -11.95
C ASP A 211 -2.16 6.97 -11.61
N LEU A 212 -1.75 8.24 -11.48
CA LEU A 212 -0.39 8.57 -11.07
C LEU A 212 -0.14 8.17 -9.61
N LEU A 213 -1.10 8.43 -8.69
CA LEU A 213 -0.98 7.98 -7.31
C LEU A 213 -0.79 6.46 -7.22
N ARG A 214 -1.59 5.69 -7.97
CA ARG A 214 -1.48 4.22 -7.98
C ARG A 214 -0.10 3.76 -8.47
N LYS A 215 0.47 4.44 -9.45
CA LYS A 215 1.83 4.16 -9.96
C LYS A 215 2.93 4.50 -8.95
N LEU A 216 2.70 5.51 -8.10
CA LEU A 216 3.62 5.89 -7.01
C LEU A 216 3.48 4.98 -5.78
N MET A 217 2.42 4.19 -5.67
CA MET A 217 2.25 3.23 -4.59
C MET A 217 3.06 1.95 -4.85
N VAL A 218 3.53 1.33 -3.78
CA VAL A 218 4.30 0.09 -3.83
C VAL A 218 3.37 -1.09 -3.62
N SER A 219 3.35 -2.02 -4.58
CA SER A 219 2.56 -3.25 -4.46
C SER A 219 3.31 -4.28 -3.62
N HIS A 220 2.63 -4.89 -2.66
CA HIS A 220 3.16 -6.01 -1.89
C HIS A 220 2.46 -7.32 -2.29
N HIS A 221 3.19 -8.43 -2.28
CA HIS A 221 2.69 -9.75 -2.68
C HIS A 221 1.48 -10.25 -1.86
N SER A 222 1.23 -9.68 -0.68
CA SER A 222 0.02 -9.95 0.12
C SER A 222 -1.27 -9.34 -0.45
N GLY A 223 -1.16 -8.52 -1.48
CA GLY A 223 -2.29 -7.87 -2.15
C GLY A 223 -2.65 -6.48 -1.60
N ILE A 224 -1.81 -5.89 -0.75
CA ILE A 224 -1.93 -4.50 -0.32
C ILE A 224 -1.08 -3.57 -1.20
N GLU A 225 -1.52 -2.32 -1.33
CA GLU A 225 -0.79 -1.24 -1.98
C GLU A 225 -0.33 -0.24 -0.92
N LEU A 226 0.94 0.21 -0.99
CA LEU A 226 1.53 1.03 0.05
C LEU A 226 1.94 2.40 -0.47
N LEU A 227 1.61 3.44 0.29
CA LEU A 227 2.25 4.74 0.20
C LEU A 227 3.18 4.88 1.41
N LEU A 228 4.48 4.76 1.15
CA LEU A 228 5.50 4.64 2.19
C LEU A 228 5.89 6.01 2.76
N ALA A 229 6.40 6.02 4.00
CA ALA A 229 7.04 7.18 4.59
C ALA A 229 8.29 7.59 3.78
N PRO A 230 8.76 8.85 3.94
CA PRO A 230 10.03 9.30 3.38
C PRO A 230 11.19 8.33 3.70
N PRO A 231 12.19 8.20 2.81
CA PRO A 231 13.31 7.29 3.04
C PRO A 231 14.28 7.78 4.13
N ASN A 232 14.22 9.05 4.49
CA ASN A 232 15.07 9.67 5.51
C ASN A 232 14.35 10.86 6.18
N PRO A 233 14.77 11.26 7.40
CA PRO A 233 14.15 12.36 8.15
C PRO A 233 14.21 13.72 7.45
N GLU A 234 15.23 13.99 6.64
CA GLU A 234 15.37 15.23 5.88
C GLU A 234 14.24 15.38 4.86
N SER A 235 13.87 14.29 4.20
CA SER A 235 12.73 14.26 3.28
C SER A 235 11.38 14.39 3.99
N ALA A 236 11.29 14.06 5.28
CA ALA A 236 10.10 14.29 6.08
C ALA A 236 9.80 15.80 6.25
N ASP A 237 10.83 16.63 6.31
CA ASP A 237 10.66 18.09 6.39
C ASP A 237 9.98 18.67 5.16
N LEU A 238 10.20 18.08 3.98
CA LEU A 238 9.51 18.48 2.74
C LEU A 238 7.99 18.21 2.84
N VAL A 239 7.60 17.09 3.44
CA VAL A 239 6.19 16.75 3.67
C VAL A 239 5.57 17.75 4.65
N ALA A 240 6.25 18.03 5.76
CA ALA A 240 5.79 18.98 6.76
C ALA A 240 5.70 20.41 6.21
N GLU A 241 6.64 20.83 5.38
CA GLU A 241 6.61 22.14 4.72
C GLU A 241 5.46 22.22 3.71
N ARG A 242 5.27 21.20 2.88
CA ARG A 242 4.18 21.14 1.93
C ARG A 242 2.83 21.18 2.63
N GLN A 243 2.70 20.45 3.74
CA GLN A 243 1.49 20.45 4.57
C GLN A 243 1.17 21.85 5.12
N ARG A 244 2.18 22.59 5.57
CA ARG A 244 2.00 23.97 6.08
C ARG A 244 1.62 24.96 4.98
N THR A 245 2.17 24.79 3.77
CA THR A 245 1.94 25.70 2.65
C THR A 245 0.64 25.38 1.89
N ASP A 246 0.29 24.12 1.77
CA ASP A 246 -0.95 23.67 1.12
C ASP A 246 -1.50 22.39 1.78
N PRO A 247 -2.29 22.54 2.85
CA PRO A 247 -2.90 21.40 3.56
C PRO A 247 -3.81 20.53 2.68
N ARG A 248 -4.32 21.06 1.56
CA ARG A 248 -5.17 20.31 0.63
C ARG A 248 -4.41 19.19 -0.09
N THR A 249 -3.09 19.22 -0.12
CA THR A 249 -2.29 18.17 -0.74
C THR A 249 -2.52 16.82 -0.06
N LEU A 250 -2.49 16.75 1.27
CA LEU A 250 -2.79 15.50 2.00
C LEU A 250 -4.24 15.07 1.80
N SER A 251 -5.21 15.99 1.93
CA SER A 251 -6.64 15.68 1.68
C SER A 251 -6.87 15.13 0.27
N ASN A 252 -6.18 15.66 -0.74
CA ASN A 252 -6.28 15.14 -2.11
C ASN A 252 -5.73 13.70 -2.21
N ILE A 253 -4.56 13.42 -1.63
CA ILE A 253 -3.99 12.07 -1.59
C ILE A 253 -4.96 11.09 -0.92
N LEU A 254 -5.49 11.44 0.26
CA LEU A 254 -6.45 10.60 0.98
C LEU A 254 -7.74 10.40 0.18
N ALA A 255 -8.27 11.44 -0.45
CA ALA A 255 -9.46 11.35 -1.30
C ALA A 255 -9.24 10.43 -2.51
N LEU A 256 -8.06 10.50 -3.15
CA LEU A 256 -7.70 9.61 -4.25
C LEU A 256 -7.57 8.15 -3.77
N MET A 257 -6.93 7.91 -2.62
CA MET A 257 -6.85 6.57 -2.02
C MET A 257 -8.24 6.02 -1.69
N ARG A 258 -9.12 6.80 -1.07
CA ARG A 258 -10.49 6.39 -0.73
C ARG A 258 -11.36 6.11 -1.96
N ARG A 259 -11.07 6.71 -3.11
CA ARG A 259 -11.77 6.40 -4.37
C ARG A 259 -11.26 5.11 -5.03
N ALA A 260 -9.99 4.77 -4.80
CA ALA A 260 -9.32 3.64 -5.43
C ALA A 260 -9.42 2.32 -4.64
N TYR A 261 -9.61 2.40 -3.33
CA TYR A 261 -9.58 1.24 -2.41
C TYR A 261 -10.80 1.23 -1.49
N ASP A 262 -11.24 0.01 -1.09
CA ASP A 262 -12.30 -0.15 -0.10
C ASP A 262 -11.86 0.31 1.29
N TYR A 263 -10.57 0.11 1.60
CA TYR A 263 -9.95 0.52 2.85
C TYR A 263 -8.62 1.24 2.62
N THR A 264 -8.45 2.37 3.29
CA THR A 264 -7.18 3.05 3.48
C THR A 264 -6.81 2.95 4.95
N ILE A 265 -5.81 2.14 5.26
CA ILE A 265 -5.26 1.99 6.62
C ILE A 265 -4.09 2.96 6.76
N VAL A 266 -4.03 3.69 7.87
CA VAL A 266 -2.97 4.66 8.15
C VAL A 266 -2.26 4.27 9.43
N ASP A 267 -0.94 4.05 9.36
CA ASP A 267 -0.08 3.89 10.54
C ASP A 267 0.46 5.25 10.96
N MET A 268 0.05 5.72 12.11
CA MET A 268 0.33 7.08 12.58
C MET A 268 1.51 7.13 13.54
N ALA A 269 2.29 8.20 13.41
CA ALA A 269 3.25 8.58 14.45
C ALA A 269 2.54 8.93 15.78
N LYS A 270 3.27 8.81 16.88
CA LYS A 270 2.74 9.06 18.24
C LYS A 270 2.54 10.53 18.60
N GLN A 271 3.03 11.46 17.79
CA GLN A 271 2.87 12.90 18.00
C GLN A 271 1.42 13.31 17.70
N ILE A 272 0.96 14.37 18.37
CA ILE A 272 -0.26 15.09 17.99
C ILE A 272 0.20 16.43 17.42
N ASP A 273 0.38 16.47 16.11
CA ASP A 273 0.77 17.63 15.31
C ASP A 273 -0.27 17.90 14.22
N ASP A 274 -0.09 18.97 13.47
CA ASP A 274 -1.05 19.38 12.43
C ASP A 274 -1.27 18.30 11.36
N PHE A 275 -0.24 17.52 11.03
CA PHE A 275 -0.33 16.43 10.07
C PHE A 275 -1.22 15.29 10.60
N ASN A 276 -0.98 14.86 11.84
CA ASN A 276 -1.78 13.82 12.47
C ASN A 276 -3.20 14.29 12.82
N LEU A 277 -3.39 15.56 13.18
CA LEU A 277 -4.72 16.12 13.41
C LEU A 277 -5.55 16.07 12.13
N GLN A 278 -4.97 16.42 10.98
CA GLN A 278 -5.68 16.31 9.70
C GLN A 278 -6.06 14.86 9.37
N LEU A 279 -5.18 13.89 9.64
CA LEU A 279 -5.50 12.46 9.47
C LEU A 279 -6.66 12.04 10.39
N PHE A 280 -6.69 12.51 11.64
CA PHE A 280 -7.81 12.25 12.55
C PHE A 280 -9.10 12.87 12.07
N ASP A 281 -9.06 14.09 11.54
CA ASP A 281 -10.25 14.79 11.02
C ASP A 281 -10.88 14.03 9.85
N GLU A 282 -10.05 13.55 8.92
CA GLU A 282 -10.49 12.84 7.71
C GLU A 282 -10.82 11.36 7.92
N ALA A 283 -10.37 10.76 9.03
CA ALA A 283 -10.62 9.36 9.34
C ALA A 283 -12.12 9.08 9.59
N ASP A 284 -12.59 7.95 9.09
CA ASP A 284 -13.89 7.39 9.51
C ASP A 284 -13.76 6.75 10.89
N MET A 285 -12.58 6.14 11.18
CA MET A 285 -12.33 5.44 12.44
C MET A 285 -10.90 5.62 12.91
N ILE A 286 -10.71 5.80 14.22
CA ILE A 286 -9.40 5.93 14.87
C ILE A 286 -9.24 4.78 15.87
N PHE A 287 -8.28 3.89 15.62
CA PHE A 287 -7.93 2.80 16.52
C PHE A 287 -6.76 3.18 17.41
N VAL A 288 -7.02 3.41 18.69
CA VAL A 288 -5.98 3.69 19.68
C VAL A 288 -5.42 2.38 20.21
N VAL A 289 -4.23 2.00 19.71
CA VAL A 289 -3.54 0.77 20.09
C VAL A 289 -2.82 0.97 21.43
N MET A 290 -3.06 0.06 22.37
CA MET A 290 -2.54 0.16 23.73
C MET A 290 -2.13 -1.22 24.29
N THR A 291 -1.39 -1.18 25.39
CA THR A 291 -1.04 -2.34 26.23
C THR A 291 -1.48 -2.07 27.67
N ALA A 292 -1.76 -3.14 28.45
CA ALA A 292 -2.20 -3.02 29.83
C ALA A 292 -1.02 -2.74 30.79
N ASP A 293 -0.35 -1.60 30.64
CA ASP A 293 0.66 -1.09 31.57
C ASP A 293 0.35 0.36 31.99
N LEU A 294 0.75 0.74 33.20
CA LEU A 294 0.39 2.02 33.82
C LEU A 294 0.78 3.23 32.95
N SER A 295 1.96 3.20 32.32
CA SER A 295 2.42 4.33 31.50
C SER A 295 1.63 4.46 30.21
N CYS A 296 1.21 3.32 29.61
CA CYS A 296 0.35 3.32 28.44
C CYS A 296 -1.05 3.81 28.81
N LEU A 297 -1.66 3.28 29.87
CA LEU A 297 -3.00 3.70 30.34
C LEU A 297 -3.05 5.20 30.61
N LYS A 298 -2.03 5.75 31.31
CA LYS A 298 -1.93 7.20 31.56
C LYS A 298 -1.92 7.98 30.24
N ASN A 299 -1.11 7.55 29.25
CA ASN A 299 -1.00 8.26 27.97
C ASN A 299 -2.29 8.14 27.14
N VAL A 300 -2.90 6.95 27.10
CA VAL A 300 -4.19 6.73 26.41
C VAL A 300 -5.27 7.63 27.01
N ARG A 301 -5.32 7.75 28.34
CA ARG A 301 -6.26 8.65 28.99
C ARG A 301 -6.09 10.11 28.55
N LEU A 302 -4.84 10.60 28.48
CA LEU A 302 -4.55 11.95 28.00
C LEU A 302 -4.96 12.13 26.53
N VAL A 303 -4.73 11.12 25.69
CA VAL A 303 -5.16 11.12 24.27
C VAL A 303 -6.68 11.19 24.18
N LEU A 304 -7.41 10.39 24.95
CA LEU A 304 -8.87 10.42 24.97
C LEU A 304 -9.42 11.77 25.45
N GLU A 305 -8.84 12.36 26.51
CA GLU A 305 -9.19 13.69 26.99
C GLU A 305 -8.93 14.76 25.91
N THR A 306 -7.83 14.63 25.15
CA THR A 306 -7.51 15.53 24.02
C THR A 306 -8.51 15.35 22.88
N MET A 307 -8.84 14.12 22.51
CA MET A 307 -9.82 13.84 21.45
C MET A 307 -11.23 14.33 21.82
N ASP A 308 -11.65 14.13 23.06
CA ASP A 308 -12.91 14.67 23.59
C ASP A 308 -12.91 16.22 23.53
N SER A 309 -11.78 16.88 23.86
CA SER A 309 -11.63 18.35 23.79
C SER A 309 -11.65 18.89 22.37
N LEU A 310 -11.17 18.10 21.40
CA LEU A 310 -11.21 18.42 19.97
C LEU A 310 -12.57 18.12 19.33
N GLY A 311 -13.50 17.51 20.08
CA GLY A 311 -14.86 17.24 19.61
C GLY A 311 -15.02 15.96 18.80
N TYR A 312 -14.03 15.05 18.81
CA TYR A 312 -14.17 13.74 18.16
C TYR A 312 -15.23 12.90 18.87
N GLU A 313 -16.15 12.36 18.09
CA GLU A 313 -17.19 11.47 18.62
C GLU A 313 -16.56 10.20 19.20
N ARG A 314 -17.08 9.75 20.35
CA ARG A 314 -16.58 8.53 21.01
C ARG A 314 -16.71 7.28 20.14
N ALA A 315 -17.73 7.23 19.27
CA ALA A 315 -17.92 6.14 18.32
C ALA A 315 -16.79 6.06 17.29
N LYS A 316 -16.24 7.22 16.86
CA LYS A 316 -15.11 7.30 15.92
C LYS A 316 -13.79 6.79 16.51
N VAL A 317 -13.63 6.85 17.84
CA VAL A 317 -12.37 6.47 18.53
C VAL A 317 -12.56 5.12 19.22
N GLN A 318 -11.84 4.09 18.79
CA GLN A 318 -11.93 2.72 19.29
C GLN A 318 -10.65 2.30 20.01
N LEU A 319 -10.77 1.63 21.14
CA LEU A 319 -9.62 1.13 21.91
C LEU A 319 -9.27 -0.30 21.53
N VAL A 320 -8.01 -0.51 21.15
CA VAL A 320 -7.48 -1.84 20.81
C VAL A 320 -6.43 -2.24 21.83
N LEU A 321 -6.78 -3.15 22.72
CA LEU A 321 -5.84 -3.74 23.67
C LEU A 321 -5.02 -4.82 22.96
N ASN A 322 -3.81 -4.48 22.59
CA ASN A 322 -2.83 -5.41 22.07
C ASN A 322 -2.15 -6.16 23.23
N ARG A 323 -1.75 -7.40 23.00
CA ARG A 323 -1.16 -8.30 24.00
C ARG A 323 -2.08 -8.52 25.21
N SER A 324 -3.38 -8.68 24.96
CA SER A 324 -4.43 -8.71 26.01
C SER A 324 -4.23 -9.81 27.07
N ASN A 325 -3.61 -10.94 26.69
CA ASN A 325 -3.29 -12.06 27.58
C ASN A 325 -1.86 -12.00 28.17
N ALA A 326 -1.12 -10.87 28.00
CA ALA A 326 0.19 -10.70 28.62
C ALA A 326 0.01 -10.46 30.13
N TYR A 327 0.85 -11.15 30.94
CA TYR A 327 0.83 -10.92 32.39
C TYR A 327 1.54 -9.59 32.72
N THR A 328 0.74 -8.56 32.99
CA THR A 328 1.24 -7.21 33.33
C THR A 328 0.87 -6.78 34.76
N GLY A 329 0.08 -7.59 35.47
CA GLY A 329 -0.50 -7.24 36.75
C GLY A 329 -1.74 -6.33 36.66
N ILE A 330 -2.14 -5.95 35.45
CA ILE A 330 -3.35 -5.15 35.19
C ILE A 330 -4.25 -5.99 34.25
N ASN A 331 -5.44 -6.33 34.73
CA ASN A 331 -6.46 -7.00 33.94
C ASN A 331 -7.28 -6.00 33.12
N VAL A 332 -8.11 -6.50 32.23
CA VAL A 332 -8.98 -5.69 31.34
C VAL A 332 -9.91 -4.78 32.16
N ASP A 333 -10.59 -5.33 33.16
CA ASP A 333 -11.54 -4.55 34.00
C ASP A 333 -10.86 -3.38 34.71
N ASN A 334 -9.64 -3.59 35.20
CA ASN A 334 -8.85 -2.53 35.84
C ASN A 334 -8.40 -1.47 34.84
N ALA A 335 -8.03 -1.88 33.62
CA ALA A 335 -7.67 -0.96 32.56
C ALA A 335 -8.88 -0.12 32.13
N GLU A 336 -10.03 -0.72 31.93
CA GLU A 336 -11.30 -0.04 31.59
C GLU A 336 -11.73 0.93 32.69
N SER A 337 -11.62 0.51 33.96
CA SER A 337 -11.92 1.38 35.11
C SER A 337 -11.00 2.60 35.18
N ALA A 338 -9.71 2.42 34.91
CA ALA A 338 -8.73 3.50 34.87
C ALA A 338 -8.95 4.48 33.71
N LEU A 339 -9.44 4.00 32.55
CA LEU A 339 -9.73 4.81 31.39
C LEU A 339 -11.15 5.44 31.41
N GLY A 340 -12.05 4.92 32.29
CA GLY A 340 -13.46 5.30 32.29
C GLY A 340 -14.20 4.91 31.01
N ARG A 341 -13.70 3.90 30.29
CA ARG A 341 -14.18 3.46 28.98
C ARG A 341 -13.92 1.98 28.74
N LYS A 342 -14.83 1.33 28.03
CA LYS A 342 -14.66 -0.05 27.58
C LYS A 342 -13.58 -0.18 26.51
N ILE A 343 -12.90 -1.31 26.52
CA ILE A 343 -11.98 -1.73 25.45
C ILE A 343 -12.82 -2.39 24.37
N ASP A 344 -12.71 -1.86 23.15
CA ASP A 344 -13.56 -2.28 22.02
C ASP A 344 -13.04 -3.58 21.40
N TYR A 345 -11.71 -3.75 21.35
CA TYR A 345 -11.08 -4.92 20.74
C TYR A 345 -9.89 -5.42 21.56
N GLU A 346 -9.72 -6.75 21.54
CA GLU A 346 -8.59 -7.42 22.16
C GLU A 346 -7.81 -8.25 21.14
N VAL A 347 -6.49 -8.09 21.14
CA VAL A 347 -5.56 -8.89 20.34
C VAL A 347 -4.57 -9.57 21.27
N ILE A 348 -4.43 -10.90 21.11
CA ILE A 348 -3.59 -11.71 21.99
C ILE A 348 -2.09 -11.40 21.86
N ASN A 349 -1.34 -11.75 22.89
CA ASN A 349 0.13 -11.73 22.85
C ASN A 349 0.65 -13.08 22.33
N GLU A 350 1.38 -13.03 21.22
CA GLU A 350 2.21 -14.14 20.74
C GLU A 350 3.58 -13.57 20.32
N TYR A 351 4.37 -13.23 21.35
CA TYR A 351 5.62 -12.48 21.20
C TYR A 351 6.59 -13.11 20.20
N ARG A 352 6.77 -14.45 20.28
CA ARG A 352 7.77 -15.15 19.43
C ARG A 352 7.42 -15.08 17.96
N GLY A 353 6.16 -15.27 17.59
CA GLY A 353 5.71 -15.16 16.21
C GLY A 353 5.74 -13.73 15.70
N ALA A 354 5.34 -12.76 16.53
CA ALA A 354 5.38 -11.35 16.15
C ALA A 354 6.82 -10.88 15.90
N ILE A 355 7.79 -11.22 16.77
CA ILE A 355 9.20 -10.86 16.61
C ILE A 355 9.84 -11.62 15.44
N SER A 356 9.50 -12.90 15.25
CA SER A 356 10.01 -13.67 14.10
C SER A 356 9.55 -13.05 12.78
N ALA A 357 8.26 -12.68 12.69
CA ALA A 357 7.69 -12.02 11.51
C ALA A 357 8.37 -10.68 11.23
N LEU A 358 8.59 -9.86 12.27
CA LEU A 358 9.30 -8.59 12.16
C LEU A 358 10.73 -8.77 11.62
N ASN A 359 11.49 -9.68 12.23
CA ASN A 359 12.90 -9.88 11.87
C ASN A 359 13.11 -10.56 10.52
N SER A 360 12.09 -11.24 9.98
CA SER A 360 12.12 -11.83 8.64
C SER A 360 11.58 -10.91 7.54
N GLY A 361 11.00 -9.74 7.90
CA GLY A 361 10.29 -8.92 6.93
C GLY A 361 9.02 -9.56 6.37
N GLU A 362 8.53 -10.63 7.03
CA GLU A 362 7.34 -11.38 6.62
C GLU A 362 6.22 -11.23 7.66
N PRO A 363 5.22 -10.35 7.44
CA PRO A 363 4.11 -10.18 8.36
C PRO A 363 3.42 -11.50 8.68
N PHE A 364 3.03 -11.71 9.95
CA PHE A 364 2.42 -12.99 10.37
C PHE A 364 1.07 -13.28 9.70
N MET A 365 0.34 -12.26 9.24
CA MET A 365 -0.87 -12.46 8.43
C MET A 365 -0.57 -13.00 7.04
N TRP A 366 0.68 -12.91 6.58
CA TRP A 366 1.16 -13.56 5.36
C TRP A 366 1.80 -14.92 5.65
N SER A 367 2.79 -14.97 6.55
CA SER A 367 3.59 -16.18 6.82
C SER A 367 2.86 -17.24 7.66
N ARG A 368 2.00 -16.83 8.62
CA ARG A 368 1.27 -17.73 9.54
C ARG A 368 -0.16 -17.25 9.83
N PRO A 369 -0.99 -17.04 8.81
CA PRO A 369 -2.33 -16.43 8.98
C PRO A 369 -3.29 -17.26 9.84
N ASP A 370 -3.07 -18.56 9.94
CA ASP A 370 -3.91 -19.48 10.73
C ASP A 370 -3.34 -19.76 12.13
N GLY A 371 -2.19 -19.15 12.47
CA GLY A 371 -1.65 -19.16 13.83
C GLY A 371 -2.51 -18.36 14.81
N PRO A 372 -2.28 -18.51 16.13
CA PRO A 372 -3.13 -17.85 17.14
C PRO A 372 -3.22 -16.33 16.96
N LEU A 373 -2.09 -15.65 16.68
CA LEU A 373 -2.06 -14.21 16.45
C LEU A 373 -2.75 -13.84 15.13
N GLY A 374 -2.53 -14.61 14.05
CA GLY A 374 -3.21 -14.43 12.77
C GLY A 374 -4.73 -14.59 12.88
N GLN A 375 -5.21 -15.56 13.66
CA GLN A 375 -6.64 -15.74 13.93
C GLN A 375 -7.21 -14.54 14.73
N SER A 376 -6.46 -14.04 15.71
CA SER A 376 -6.86 -12.88 16.52
C SER A 376 -7.01 -11.61 15.66
N VAL A 377 -6.03 -11.32 14.79
CA VAL A 377 -6.11 -10.18 13.88
C VAL A 377 -7.15 -10.40 12.77
N SER A 378 -7.33 -11.63 12.28
CA SER A 378 -8.42 -11.94 11.35
C SER A 378 -9.82 -11.73 11.95
N LYS A 379 -9.98 -11.99 13.26
CA LYS A 379 -11.23 -11.68 13.97
C LYS A 379 -11.43 -10.17 14.03
N PHE A 380 -10.42 -9.41 14.46
CA PHE A 380 -10.45 -7.95 14.49
C PHE A 380 -10.81 -7.36 13.11
N ALA A 381 -10.16 -7.80 12.04
CA ALA A 381 -10.44 -7.31 10.68
C ALA A 381 -11.88 -7.60 10.22
N ARG A 382 -12.45 -8.76 10.58
CA ARG A 382 -13.87 -9.08 10.29
C ARG A 382 -14.82 -8.18 11.07
N GLU A 383 -14.56 -7.93 12.34
CA GLU A 383 -15.39 -7.07 13.18
C GLU A 383 -15.36 -5.63 12.68
N LEU A 384 -14.16 -5.15 12.26
CA LEU A 384 -13.97 -3.85 11.60
C LEU A 384 -14.78 -3.75 10.29
N ASP A 385 -14.65 -4.74 9.39
CA ASP A 385 -15.38 -4.76 8.12
C ASP A 385 -16.90 -4.79 8.35
N ALA A 386 -17.38 -5.58 9.29
CA ALA A 386 -18.81 -5.68 9.60
C ALA A 386 -19.36 -4.37 10.20
N MET A 387 -18.63 -3.72 11.12
CA MET A 387 -19.02 -2.45 11.74
C MET A 387 -19.17 -1.35 10.68
N LEU A 388 -18.16 -1.18 9.83
CA LEU A 388 -18.15 -0.12 8.81
C LEU A 388 -19.12 -0.40 7.65
N ALA A 389 -19.50 -1.67 7.39
CA ALA A 389 -20.53 -2.03 6.43
C ALA A 389 -21.95 -1.68 6.94
N LEU A 390 -22.20 -1.78 8.25
CA LEU A 390 -23.49 -1.42 8.85
C LEU A 390 -23.76 0.09 8.80
N GLU A 391 -22.73 0.91 8.94
CA GLU A 391 -22.86 2.38 8.83
C GLU A 391 -23.29 2.83 7.43
N LEU A 392 -22.85 2.10 6.37
CA LEU A 392 -23.29 2.37 4.99
C LEU A 392 -24.78 2.01 4.75
N ALA A 393 -25.34 1.09 5.50
CA ALA A 393 -26.73 0.69 5.37
C ALA A 393 -27.71 1.60 6.12
N THR A 394 -27.18 2.47 7.00
CA THR A 394 -27.98 3.38 7.85
C THR A 394 -27.92 4.85 7.43
N THR A 395 -27.05 5.20 6.46
CA THR A 395 -26.90 6.51 5.83
C THR A 395 -27.54 6.51 4.44
#